data_d6ed9e19d62213e28899ffd442bee939
#
_entry.id   d6ed9e19d62213e28899ffd442bee939
#
_cell.length_a   1.000
_cell.length_b   1.000
_cell.length_c   1.000
_cell.angle_alpha   90.00
_cell.angle_beta   90.00
_cell.angle_gamma   90.00
#
_symmetry.space_group_name_H-M   'P 1'
#
loop_
_entity.id
_entity.type
_entity.pdbx_description
1 polymer ?
#
loop_
_entity_poly.entity_id
_entity_poly.type
_entity_poly.pdbx_seq_one_letter_code
_entity_poly.pdbx_strand_id
1 'polypeptide(L)'
;MKRLQIPKFWNDDTLSSKILAPLAWLYGKIVVLRSQNPKPEKIDIPIICIGNVIIGGAGKTPVAMAIAKILIRDGINVHFLTRGYKGSLKGPVEVNSKIHNFEDVGDEALLLSKISKT
;
A
#
# COMPACT_ATOMS: atom_id res chain seq x y z
N MET A 1 -13.51 -15.83 -10.96
CA MET A 1 -12.42 -14.86 -10.81
C MET A 1 -11.19 -15.39 -11.54
N LYS A 2 -10.77 -14.78 -12.66
CA LYS A 2 -9.51 -15.17 -13.32
C LYS A 2 -8.36 -14.74 -12.43
N ARG A 3 -7.59 -15.70 -11.90
CA ARG A 3 -6.32 -15.40 -11.24
C ARG A 3 -5.43 -14.72 -12.26
N LEU A 4 -4.98 -13.49 -11.98
CA LEU A 4 -3.92 -12.84 -12.74
C LEU A 4 -2.69 -13.74 -12.66
N GLN A 5 -2.43 -14.49 -13.72
CA GLN A 5 -1.21 -15.28 -13.82
C GLN A 5 -0.05 -14.31 -14.05
N ILE A 6 0.97 -14.47 -13.23
CA ILE A 6 2.24 -13.74 -13.40
C ILE A 6 2.78 -14.09 -14.80
N PRO A 7 3.08 -13.09 -15.65
CA PRO A 7 3.64 -13.36 -16.96
C PRO A 7 4.94 -14.15 -16.85
N LYS A 8 5.08 -15.20 -17.67
CA LYS A 8 6.26 -16.09 -17.63
C LYS A 8 7.59 -15.35 -17.83
N PHE A 9 7.61 -14.24 -18.55
CA PHE A 9 8.81 -13.43 -18.79
C PHE A 9 9.32 -12.66 -17.54
N TRP A 10 8.60 -12.70 -16.42
CA TRP A 10 9.07 -12.12 -15.17
C TRP A 10 10.04 -13.02 -14.41
N ASN A 11 9.92 -14.32 -14.62
CA ASN A 11 10.72 -15.32 -13.89
C ASN A 11 11.74 -16.04 -14.80
N ASP A 12 11.57 -15.94 -16.12
CA ASP A 12 12.40 -16.66 -17.09
C ASP A 12 13.17 -15.67 -17.98
N ASP A 13 14.42 -16.03 -18.32
CA ASP A 13 15.27 -15.32 -19.30
C ASP A 13 14.72 -15.54 -20.73
N THR A 14 13.58 -14.96 -21.01
CA THR A 14 12.96 -14.99 -22.34
C THR A 14 13.46 -13.86 -23.21
N LEU A 15 13.31 -13.99 -24.54
CA LEU A 15 13.66 -12.94 -25.49
C LEU A 15 12.94 -11.61 -25.18
N SER A 16 11.71 -11.69 -24.68
CA SER A 16 10.92 -10.53 -24.22
C SER A 16 11.55 -9.82 -23.02
N SER A 17 12.16 -10.53 -22.08
CA SER A 17 12.83 -9.90 -20.92
C SER A 17 14.09 -9.15 -21.37
N LYS A 18 14.83 -9.68 -22.35
CA LYS A 18 16.02 -9.03 -22.92
C LYS A 18 15.68 -7.75 -23.69
N ILE A 19 14.58 -7.73 -24.42
CA ILE A 19 14.11 -6.54 -25.13
C ILE A 19 13.63 -5.46 -24.16
N LEU A 20 13.02 -5.84 -23.03
CA LEU A 20 12.56 -4.92 -21.99
C LEU A 20 13.67 -4.46 -21.03
N ALA A 21 14.82 -5.14 -21.00
CA ALA A 21 15.92 -4.84 -20.10
C ALA A 21 16.41 -3.37 -20.16
N PRO A 22 16.62 -2.75 -21.36
CA PRO A 22 17.05 -1.36 -21.44
C PRO A 22 16.01 -0.39 -20.87
N LEU A 23 14.72 -0.65 -21.07
CA LEU A 23 13.64 0.15 -20.50
C LEU A 23 13.58 0.01 -18.97
N ALA A 24 13.75 -1.21 -18.46
CA ALA A 24 13.81 -1.47 -17.02
C ALA A 24 15.02 -0.77 -16.38
N TRP A 25 16.17 -0.78 -17.05
CA TRP A 25 17.36 -0.08 -16.59
C TRP A 25 17.17 1.45 -16.56
N LEU A 26 16.58 2.03 -17.62
CA LEU A 26 16.26 3.46 -17.67
C LEU A 26 15.28 3.84 -16.55
N TYR A 27 14.22 3.05 -16.36
CA TYR A 27 13.25 3.24 -15.28
C TYR A 27 13.93 3.17 -13.91
N GLY A 28 14.81 2.18 -13.70
CA GLY A 28 15.59 2.04 -12.48
C GLY A 28 16.44 3.28 -12.18
N LYS A 29 17.12 3.85 -13.19
CA LYS A 29 17.85 5.11 -13.04
C LYS A 29 16.96 6.29 -12.65
N ILE A 30 15.78 6.41 -13.27
CA ILE A 30 14.82 7.48 -12.94
C ILE A 30 14.34 7.33 -11.48
N VAL A 31 14.07 6.11 -11.04
CA VAL A 31 13.67 5.83 -9.65
C VAL A 31 14.78 6.20 -8.68
N VAL A 32 16.02 5.81 -8.96
CA VAL A 32 17.20 6.16 -8.13
C VAL A 32 17.38 7.67 -8.07
N LEU A 33 17.33 8.38 -9.19
CA LEU A 33 17.45 9.84 -9.24
C LEU A 33 16.36 10.54 -8.42
N ARG A 34 15.13 10.03 -8.48
CA ARG A 34 14.01 10.56 -7.67
C ARG A 34 14.15 10.26 -6.18
N SER A 35 14.77 9.13 -5.83
CA SER A 35 14.98 8.74 -4.43
C SER A 35 16.16 9.42 -3.77
N GLN A 36 17.07 10.04 -4.54
CA GLN A 36 18.27 10.71 -4.00
C GLN A 36 17.98 12.06 -3.33
N ASN A 37 16.81 12.66 -3.57
CA ASN A 37 16.39 13.91 -2.94
C ASN A 37 15.03 13.78 -2.22
N PRO A 38 14.86 12.86 -1.27
CA PRO A 38 13.68 12.88 -0.43
C PRO A 38 13.76 14.16 0.41
N LYS A 39 12.67 14.92 0.43
CA LYS A 39 12.48 15.93 1.47
C LYS A 39 11.75 15.25 2.63
N PRO A 40 12.47 14.66 3.60
CA PRO A 40 11.79 13.96 4.69
C PRO A 40 11.07 14.99 5.55
N GLU A 41 9.76 14.89 5.63
CA GLU A 41 9.01 15.56 6.70
C GLU A 41 9.27 14.79 8.00
N LYS A 42 9.75 15.52 9.01
CA LYS A 42 9.86 14.98 10.36
C LYS A 42 8.46 15.00 10.98
N ILE A 43 7.99 13.82 11.31
CA ILE A 43 6.72 13.62 12.00
C ILE A 43 7.06 13.12 13.40
N ASP A 44 6.55 13.77 14.44
CA ASP A 44 6.87 13.46 15.85
C ASP A 44 6.05 12.27 16.42
N ILE A 45 5.41 11.51 15.55
CA ILE A 45 4.65 10.31 15.91
C ILE A 45 5.31 9.05 15.36
N PRO A 46 5.29 7.93 16.10
CA PRO A 46 5.80 6.65 15.60
C PRO A 46 5.03 6.18 14.38
N ILE A 47 5.74 5.78 13.32
CA ILE A 47 5.15 5.24 12.10
C ILE A 47 5.59 3.80 11.91
N ILE A 48 4.63 2.89 11.72
CA ILE A 48 4.87 1.50 11.37
C ILE A 48 4.50 1.29 9.90
N CYS A 49 5.49 1.06 9.05
CA CYS A 49 5.27 0.80 7.64
C CYS A 49 5.13 -0.72 7.38
N ILE A 50 3.98 -1.14 6.84
CA ILE A 50 3.72 -2.53 6.50
C ILE A 50 3.76 -2.69 4.98
N GLY A 51 4.85 -3.25 4.49
CA GLY A 51 5.12 -3.47 3.08
C GLY A 51 5.34 -4.95 2.75
N ASN A 52 5.45 -5.25 1.46
CA ASN A 52 5.90 -6.54 0.95
C ASN A 52 6.71 -6.36 -0.33
N VAL A 53 7.56 -7.33 -0.61
CA VAL A 53 8.42 -7.35 -1.81
C VAL A 53 7.70 -8.04 -2.98
N ILE A 54 6.68 -8.84 -2.71
CA ILE A 54 5.99 -9.67 -3.72
C ILE A 54 4.70 -8.99 -4.16
N ILE A 55 4.43 -8.97 -5.47
CA ILE A 55 3.18 -8.47 -6.01
C ILE A 55 2.07 -9.49 -5.72
N GLY A 56 1.00 -9.03 -5.05
CA GLY A 56 -0.18 -9.87 -4.75
C GLY A 56 -0.64 -9.76 -3.30
N GLY A 57 -1.62 -10.59 -2.95
CA GLY A 57 -2.26 -10.64 -1.64
C GLY A 57 -1.36 -11.24 -0.54
N ALA A 58 -0.26 -10.58 -0.20
CA ALA A 58 0.73 -11.05 0.78
C ALA A 58 0.32 -10.86 2.25
N GLY A 59 -0.97 -10.63 2.53
CA GLY A 59 -1.47 -10.54 3.91
C GLY A 59 -1.15 -9.24 4.64
N LYS A 60 -0.82 -8.14 3.94
CA LYS A 60 -0.51 -6.85 4.58
C LYS A 60 -1.63 -6.33 5.47
N THR A 61 -2.83 -6.31 4.95
CA THR A 61 -4.01 -5.79 5.68
C THR A 61 -4.31 -6.59 6.94
N PRO A 62 -4.33 -7.93 6.96
CA PRO A 62 -4.46 -8.71 8.20
C PRO A 62 -3.35 -8.43 9.21
N VAL A 63 -2.10 -8.28 8.77
CA VAL A 63 -0.97 -7.95 9.66
C VAL A 63 -1.13 -6.57 10.26
N ALA A 64 -1.51 -5.56 9.45
CA ALA A 64 -1.79 -4.22 9.93
C ALA A 64 -2.88 -4.21 10.99
N MET A 65 -3.98 -4.95 10.75
CA MET A 65 -5.08 -5.09 11.68
C MET A 65 -4.67 -5.78 12.98
N ALA A 66 -3.82 -6.81 12.91
CA ALA A 66 -3.33 -7.51 14.10
C ALA A 66 -2.46 -6.61 14.98
N ILE A 67 -1.51 -5.88 14.38
CA ILE A 67 -0.65 -4.93 15.08
C ILE A 67 -1.50 -3.82 15.72
N ALA A 68 -2.44 -3.24 14.98
CA ALA A 68 -3.31 -2.19 15.49
C ALA A 68 -4.13 -2.65 16.69
N LYS A 69 -4.69 -3.87 16.67
CA LYS A 69 -5.43 -4.43 17.81
C LYS A 69 -4.57 -4.59 19.05
N ILE A 70 -3.30 -4.98 18.90
CA ILE A 70 -2.35 -5.07 20.02
C ILE A 70 -2.13 -3.68 20.62
N LEU A 71 -1.79 -2.69 19.80
CA LEU A 71 -1.52 -1.33 20.24
C LEU A 71 -2.74 -0.67 20.91
N ILE A 72 -3.93 -0.86 20.35
CA ILE A 72 -5.20 -0.35 20.91
C ILE A 72 -5.47 -0.99 22.28
N ARG A 73 -5.21 -2.29 22.42
CA ARG A 73 -5.35 -2.97 23.72
C ARG A 73 -4.42 -2.39 24.77
N ASP A 74 -3.23 -1.96 24.36
CA ASP A 74 -2.24 -1.33 25.22
C ASP A 74 -2.51 0.18 25.43
N GLY A 75 -3.67 0.68 24.99
CA GLY A 75 -4.13 2.06 25.20
C GLY A 75 -3.59 3.08 24.21
N ILE A 76 -2.92 2.63 23.14
CA ILE A 76 -2.34 3.52 22.13
C ILE A 76 -3.40 3.86 21.07
N ASN A 77 -3.53 5.15 20.76
CA ASN A 77 -4.36 5.58 19.63
C ASN A 77 -3.65 5.25 18.31
N VAL A 78 -4.34 4.46 17.47
CA VAL A 78 -3.81 4.01 16.19
C VAL A 78 -4.62 4.61 15.06
N HIS A 79 -3.92 5.16 14.06
CA HIS A 79 -4.51 5.61 12.81
C HIS A 79 -3.90 4.82 11.64
N PHE A 80 -4.73 4.47 10.67
CA PHE A 80 -4.26 3.86 9.44
C PHE A 80 -4.09 4.90 8.35
N LEU A 81 -2.97 4.84 7.64
CA LEU A 81 -2.76 5.59 6.41
C LEU A 81 -2.72 4.62 5.25
N THR A 82 -3.66 4.76 4.33
CA THR A 82 -3.73 3.92 3.13
C THR A 82 -3.91 4.78 1.88
N ARG A 83 -3.62 4.19 0.74
CA ARG A 83 -3.68 4.87 -0.56
C ARG A 83 -5.11 5.11 -1.06
N GLY A 84 -6.12 4.49 -0.45
CA GLY A 84 -7.50 4.57 -0.95
C GLY A 84 -7.67 3.92 -2.34
N TYR A 85 -7.02 2.78 -2.58
CA TYR A 85 -7.06 2.11 -3.88
C TYR A 85 -8.49 1.79 -4.30
N LYS A 86 -8.87 2.17 -5.54
CA LYS A 86 -10.21 2.09 -6.13
C LYS A 86 -11.26 3.02 -5.52
N GLY A 87 -10.93 3.86 -4.56
CA GLY A 87 -11.85 4.91 -4.11
C GLY A 87 -11.95 6.04 -5.12
N SER A 88 -13.13 6.65 -5.21
CA SER A 88 -13.42 7.79 -6.09
C SER A 88 -13.00 9.13 -5.46
N LEU A 89 -12.98 9.21 -4.12
CA LEU A 89 -12.60 10.43 -3.41
C LEU A 89 -11.09 10.67 -3.50
N LYS A 90 -10.73 11.93 -3.73
CA LYS A 90 -9.32 12.35 -3.74
C LYS A 90 -8.93 12.77 -2.32
N GLY A 91 -7.85 12.15 -1.81
CA GLY A 91 -7.34 12.40 -0.47
C GLY A 91 -6.69 13.78 -0.27
N PRO A 92 -6.34 14.12 0.96
CA PRO A 92 -6.55 13.30 2.16
C PRO A 92 -8.01 13.30 2.64
N VAL A 93 -8.55 12.13 2.97
CA VAL A 93 -9.92 11.93 3.44
C VAL A 93 -9.90 11.06 4.70
N GLU A 94 -10.51 11.52 5.77
CA GLU A 94 -10.76 10.71 6.95
C GLU A 94 -11.93 9.77 6.68
N VAL A 95 -11.67 8.46 6.81
CA VAL A 95 -12.64 7.44 6.44
C VAL A 95 -13.60 7.17 7.60
N ASN A 96 -14.88 7.43 7.36
CA ASN A 96 -15.94 7.12 8.32
C ASN A 96 -16.89 6.08 7.72
N SER A 97 -16.92 4.89 8.31
CA SER A 97 -17.75 3.76 7.84
C SER A 97 -19.28 3.99 7.93
N LYS A 98 -19.73 5.08 8.58
CA LYS A 98 -21.14 5.43 8.65
C LYS A 98 -21.63 6.26 7.46
N ILE A 99 -20.71 6.98 6.80
CA ILE A 99 -21.03 7.91 5.71
C ILE A 99 -20.36 7.54 4.39
N HIS A 100 -19.21 6.85 4.44
CA HIS A 100 -18.49 6.43 3.24
C HIS A 100 -18.77 4.96 2.92
N ASN A 101 -18.89 4.65 1.64
CA ASN A 101 -18.97 3.31 1.10
C ASN A 101 -17.65 2.88 0.43
N PHE A 102 -17.60 1.65 -0.08
CA PHE A 102 -16.38 1.12 -0.72
C PHE A 102 -16.04 1.79 -2.06
N GLU A 103 -17.04 2.39 -2.74
CA GLU A 103 -16.81 3.14 -3.99
C GLU A 103 -16.17 4.50 -3.72
N ASP A 104 -16.43 5.08 -2.53
CA ASP A 104 -15.87 6.36 -2.13
C ASP A 104 -14.39 6.27 -1.76
N VAL A 105 -14.03 5.31 -0.91
CA VAL A 105 -12.72 5.26 -0.24
C VAL A 105 -11.91 3.99 -0.50
N GLY A 106 -12.50 3.01 -1.18
CA GLY A 106 -11.93 1.69 -1.39
C GLY A 106 -12.25 0.71 -0.25
N ASP A 107 -12.28 -0.57 -0.60
CA ASP A 107 -12.62 -1.67 0.31
C ASP A 107 -11.63 -1.82 1.48
N GLU A 108 -10.34 -1.66 1.23
CA GLU A 108 -9.30 -1.75 2.26
C GLU A 108 -9.43 -0.62 3.29
N ALA A 109 -9.58 0.62 2.85
CA ALA A 109 -9.70 1.77 3.73
C ALA A 109 -10.97 1.66 4.60
N LEU A 110 -12.09 1.24 4.01
CA LEU A 110 -13.33 1.01 4.72
C LEU A 110 -13.22 -0.13 5.74
N LEU A 111 -12.47 -1.19 5.43
CA LEU A 111 -12.22 -2.29 6.37
C LEU A 111 -11.38 -1.83 7.56
N LEU A 112 -10.31 -1.07 7.32
CA LEU A 112 -9.42 -0.55 8.35
C LEU A 112 -10.12 0.45 9.27
N SER A 113 -11.02 1.29 8.74
CA SER A 113 -11.77 2.27 9.52
C SER A 113 -12.70 1.65 10.58
N LYS A 114 -13.05 0.37 10.44
CA LYS A 114 -13.84 -0.36 11.46
C LYS A 114 -13.03 -0.73 12.71
N ILE A 115 -11.71 -0.62 12.64
CA ILE A 115 -10.79 -0.97 13.75
C ILE A 115 -10.25 0.27 14.41
N SER A 116 -9.93 1.30 13.65
CA SER A 116 -9.45 2.55 14.21
C SER A 116 -10.58 3.29 14.90
N LYS A 117 -10.32 3.70 16.13
CA LYS A 117 -11.24 4.56 16.90
C LYS A 117 -11.02 6.02 16.51
N THR A 118 -11.23 6.37 15.28
CA THR A 118 -11.21 7.78 14.84
C THR A 118 -12.61 8.32 14.80
#